data_a46408a54c2e90c4abcd1290b7bd809a
#
_entry.id   a46408a54c2e90c4abcd1290b7bd809a
#
_cell.length_a   1.000
_cell.length_b   1.000
_cell.length_c   1.000
_cell.angle_alpha   90.00
_cell.angle_beta   90.00
_cell.angle_gamma   90.00
#
_symmetry.space_group_name_H-M   'P 1'
#
loop_
_entity.id
_entity.type
_entity.pdbx_description
1 polymer ?
#
loop_
_entity_poly.entity_id
_entity_poly.type
_entity_poly.pdbx_seq_one_letter_code
_entity_poly.pdbx_strand_id
1 'polypeptide(L)'
;MNATLCSVPTGEITDDSISDLAIKKKTEGQTVGMHPKIAITSLNHWAIKNGFKACRFYDIDMLYPSDEDIEKYFRENQADVVGLSAVVSTSYLQVKRLSKIIKKVNKNTIVVCGGYLTAAANTVLKKTEVDICVVGNGEIAWVGILKYVKEYLETGNNKLDIDKLLKVKGITILDDNQKLKFSGYGQTLPGCEMTFPDLEYLRSG
;
A
#
# COMPACT_ATOMS: atom_id res chain seq x y z
N MET A 1 -14.07 7.55 -6.01
CA MET A 1 -12.78 6.85 -5.85
C MET A 1 -12.65 6.34 -4.43
N ASN A 2 -12.33 5.05 -4.29
CA ASN A 2 -12.13 4.36 -3.02
C ASN A 2 -10.65 3.96 -2.88
N ALA A 3 -10.04 4.31 -1.77
CA ALA A 3 -8.65 3.96 -1.46
C ALA A 3 -8.59 3.09 -0.21
N THR A 4 -7.70 2.09 -0.23
CA THR A 4 -7.41 1.25 0.95
C THR A 4 -5.92 1.29 1.23
N LEU A 5 -5.54 1.47 2.48
CA LEU A 5 -4.18 1.36 2.98
C LEU A 5 -4.03 0.06 3.76
N CYS A 6 -3.02 -0.71 3.44
CA CYS A 6 -2.75 -1.99 4.10
C CYS A 6 -1.38 -1.96 4.79
N SER A 7 -1.34 -2.45 6.02
CA SER A 7 -0.06 -2.86 6.61
C SER A 7 0.38 -4.19 6.02
N VAL A 8 1.68 -4.35 5.79
CA VAL A 8 2.23 -5.57 5.21
C VAL A 8 3.05 -6.31 6.27
N PRO A 9 2.77 -7.62 6.49
CA PRO A 9 3.52 -8.43 7.44
C PRO A 9 5.01 -8.47 7.15
N THR A 10 5.81 -8.58 8.22
CA THR A 10 7.28 -8.54 8.19
C THR A 10 7.92 -9.92 8.37
N GLY A 11 7.23 -11.01 8.15
CA GLY A 11 7.73 -12.36 8.37
C GLY A 11 7.77 -13.20 7.11
N GLU A 12 8.55 -14.29 7.18
CA GLU A 12 8.46 -15.35 6.19
C GLU A 12 7.10 -16.03 6.27
N ILE A 13 6.52 -16.33 5.12
CA ILE A 13 5.41 -17.27 5.02
C ILE A 13 6.07 -18.64 5.10
N THR A 14 6.01 -19.30 6.26
CA THR A 14 6.20 -20.73 6.29
C THR A 14 4.89 -21.38 5.83
N ASP A 15 4.97 -22.46 5.06
CA ASP A 15 3.80 -23.19 4.51
C ASP A 15 2.82 -23.73 5.57
N ASP A 16 3.23 -23.75 6.84
CA ASP A 16 2.37 -24.06 7.97
C ASP A 16 1.47 -22.84 8.25
N SER A 17 0.28 -22.94 7.76
CA SER A 17 -0.87 -22.05 7.84
C SER A 17 -0.68 -20.73 8.60
N ILE A 18 -0.85 -19.63 7.90
CA ILE A 18 -0.87 -18.26 8.46
C ILE A 18 -1.84 -18.16 9.65
N SER A 19 -2.95 -18.90 9.62
CA SER A 19 -3.91 -19.08 10.73
C SER A 19 -3.25 -19.61 12.00
N ASP A 20 -2.30 -20.56 11.90
CA ASP A 20 -1.63 -21.13 13.08
C ASP A 20 -0.67 -20.14 13.72
N LEU A 21 -0.03 -19.28 12.93
CA LEU A 21 0.80 -18.18 13.45
C LEU A 21 -0.02 -17.14 14.21
N ALA A 22 -1.20 -16.78 13.71
CA ALA A 22 -2.12 -15.87 14.39
C ALA A 22 -2.68 -16.49 15.67
N ILE A 23 -3.05 -17.78 15.63
CA ILE A 23 -3.51 -18.54 16.80
C ILE A 23 -2.36 -18.70 17.80
N LYS A 24 -1.16 -19.06 17.35
CA LYS A 24 0.02 -19.22 18.18
C LYS A 24 0.41 -17.92 18.89
N LYS A 25 0.40 -16.78 18.18
CA LYS A 25 0.64 -15.48 18.79
C LYS A 25 -0.44 -15.08 19.80
N LYS A 26 -1.71 -15.46 19.59
CA LYS A 26 -2.80 -15.24 20.55
C LYS A 26 -2.71 -16.13 21.77
N THR A 27 -2.33 -17.41 21.62
CA THR A 27 -2.28 -18.39 22.70
C THR A 27 -1.02 -18.30 23.56
N GLU A 28 0.11 -17.85 23.02
CA GLU A 28 1.36 -17.70 23.77
C GLU A 28 1.42 -16.44 24.63
N GLY A 29 0.34 -15.64 24.68
CA GLY A 29 0.29 -14.42 25.51
C GLY A 29 1.37 -13.38 25.15
N GLN A 30 2.02 -13.55 24.00
CA GLN A 30 2.89 -12.53 23.48
C GLN A 30 2.01 -11.35 23.10
N THR A 31 2.05 -10.31 23.91
CA THR A 31 1.62 -8.98 23.49
C THR A 31 2.41 -8.66 22.24
N VAL A 32 1.80 -8.91 21.08
CA VAL A 32 2.28 -8.36 19.81
C VAL A 32 2.29 -6.87 20.06
N GLY A 33 3.49 -6.30 20.20
CA GLY A 33 3.62 -4.89 20.46
C GLY A 33 2.85 -4.17 19.36
N MET A 34 1.71 -3.58 19.73
CA MET A 34 0.91 -2.78 18.80
C MET A 34 1.75 -1.54 18.49
N HIS A 35 2.65 -1.69 17.53
CA HIS A 35 3.36 -0.53 17.01
C HIS A 35 2.38 0.29 16.18
N PRO A 36 2.11 1.55 16.57
CA PRO A 36 1.24 2.42 15.79
C PRO A 36 1.72 2.47 14.34
N LYS A 37 0.81 2.24 13.39
CA LYS A 37 1.13 2.29 11.96
C LYS A 37 1.22 3.77 11.50
N ILE A 38 2.22 4.51 12.02
CA ILE A 38 2.38 5.96 11.85
C ILE A 38 2.33 6.37 10.36
N ALA A 39 3.02 5.63 9.51
CA ALA A 39 3.02 5.93 8.08
C ALA A 39 1.60 5.91 7.48
N ILE A 40 0.79 4.92 7.86
CA ILE A 40 -0.59 4.77 7.35
C ILE A 40 -1.48 5.91 7.83
N THR A 41 -1.38 6.28 9.13
CA THR A 41 -2.15 7.43 9.66
C THR A 41 -1.74 8.74 9.02
N SER A 42 -0.44 8.94 8.79
CA SER A 42 0.10 10.13 8.12
C SER A 42 -0.41 10.25 6.68
N LEU A 43 -0.35 9.16 5.92
CA LEU A 43 -0.87 9.10 4.55
C LEU A 43 -2.37 9.41 4.49
N ASN A 44 -3.16 8.81 5.40
CA ASN A 44 -4.60 9.04 5.47
C ASN A 44 -4.92 10.50 5.84
N HIS A 45 -4.26 11.03 6.88
CA HIS A 45 -4.45 12.41 7.30
C HIS A 45 -4.15 13.40 6.17
N TRP A 46 -3.02 13.18 5.47
CA TRP A 46 -2.62 14.04 4.37
C TRP A 46 -3.59 13.95 3.18
N ALA A 47 -4.16 12.77 2.91
CA ALA A 47 -5.22 12.60 1.92
C ALA A 47 -6.47 13.41 2.28
N ILE A 48 -6.94 13.31 3.54
CA ILE A 48 -8.10 14.09 4.03
C ILE A 48 -7.83 15.59 3.93
N LYS A 49 -6.68 16.06 4.38
CA LYS A 49 -6.27 17.49 4.29
C LYS A 49 -6.29 18.01 2.86
N ASN A 50 -6.07 17.13 1.88
CA ASN A 50 -6.11 17.46 0.45
C ASN A 50 -7.45 17.17 -0.24
N GLY A 51 -8.53 17.00 0.53
CA GLY A 51 -9.91 16.89 0.02
C GLY A 51 -10.32 15.50 -0.45
N PHE A 52 -9.57 14.46 -0.09
CA PHE A 52 -9.98 13.08 -0.32
C PHE A 52 -10.79 12.54 0.86
N LYS A 53 -11.62 11.52 0.60
CA LYS A 53 -12.22 10.74 1.68
C LYS A 53 -11.15 10.00 2.46
N ALA A 54 -11.42 9.69 3.73
CA ALA A 54 -10.57 8.80 4.51
C ALA A 54 -10.35 7.47 3.76
N CYS A 55 -9.10 7.05 3.67
CA CYS A 55 -8.77 5.74 3.14
C CYS A 55 -9.29 4.66 4.10
N ARG A 56 -9.79 3.54 3.57
CA ARG A 56 -10.01 2.37 4.43
C ARG A 56 -8.65 1.87 4.94
N PHE A 57 -8.63 1.34 6.14
CA PHE A 57 -7.46 0.67 6.67
C PHE A 57 -7.72 -0.83 6.79
N TYR A 58 -6.75 -1.64 6.36
CA TYR A 58 -6.77 -3.09 6.57
C TYR A 58 -5.44 -3.53 7.19
N ASP A 59 -5.47 -3.89 8.47
CA ASP A 59 -4.27 -4.27 9.22
C ASP A 59 -3.92 -5.74 9.01
N ILE A 60 -3.40 -6.06 7.83
CA ILE A 60 -2.99 -7.43 7.47
C ILE A 60 -1.84 -7.91 8.36
N ASP A 61 -0.95 -7.02 8.79
CA ASP A 61 0.17 -7.36 9.67
C ASP A 61 -0.28 -7.79 11.08
N MET A 62 -1.40 -7.26 11.56
CA MET A 62 -1.96 -7.64 12.85
C MET A 62 -2.90 -8.85 12.74
N LEU A 63 -3.73 -8.88 11.71
CA LEU A 63 -4.80 -9.89 11.56
C LEU A 63 -4.30 -11.21 11.00
N TYR A 64 -3.23 -11.21 10.21
CA TYR A 64 -2.71 -12.39 9.50
C TYR A 64 -3.81 -13.20 8.78
N PRO A 65 -4.63 -12.55 7.92
CA PRO A 65 -5.75 -13.20 7.28
C PRO A 65 -5.30 -14.25 6.24
N SER A 66 -6.14 -15.25 6.01
CA SER A 66 -5.97 -16.21 4.91
C SER A 66 -6.09 -15.54 3.55
N ASP A 67 -5.68 -16.21 2.46
CA ASP A 67 -5.86 -15.71 1.10
C ASP A 67 -7.35 -15.50 0.77
N GLU A 68 -8.20 -16.41 1.24
CA GLU A 68 -9.64 -16.37 1.06
C GLU A 68 -10.26 -15.16 1.78
N ASP A 69 -9.81 -14.85 3.00
CA ASP A 69 -10.29 -13.69 3.76
C ASP A 69 -9.88 -12.38 3.08
N ILE A 70 -8.65 -12.32 2.54
CA ILE A 70 -8.18 -11.15 1.79
C ILE A 70 -8.99 -10.97 0.49
N GLU A 71 -9.22 -12.05 -0.27
CA GLU A 71 -10.07 -12.00 -1.46
C GLU A 71 -11.48 -11.53 -1.11
N LYS A 72 -12.08 -12.07 -0.05
CA LYS A 72 -13.40 -11.68 0.43
C LYS A 72 -13.43 -10.21 0.81
N TYR A 73 -12.45 -9.74 1.59
CA TYR A 73 -12.36 -8.33 1.98
C TYR A 73 -12.36 -7.40 0.76
N PHE A 74 -11.52 -7.66 -0.25
CA PHE A 74 -11.44 -6.81 -1.44
C PHE A 74 -12.64 -6.95 -2.39
N ARG A 75 -13.38 -8.06 -2.37
CA ARG A 75 -14.67 -8.20 -3.09
C ARG A 75 -15.75 -7.34 -2.44
N GLU A 76 -15.83 -7.32 -1.11
CA GLU A 76 -16.81 -6.56 -0.33
C GLU A 76 -16.44 -5.07 -0.27
N ASN A 77 -15.14 -4.77 -0.23
CA ASN A 77 -14.57 -3.42 -0.09
C ASN A 77 -13.78 -3.03 -1.34
N GLN A 78 -14.44 -2.99 -2.49
CA GLN A 78 -13.77 -2.63 -3.74
C GLN A 78 -12.99 -1.33 -3.62
N ALA A 79 -11.74 -1.36 -4.10
CA ALA A 79 -10.82 -0.23 -4.08
C ALA A 79 -10.30 0.05 -5.49
N ASP A 80 -10.26 1.33 -5.85
CA ASP A 80 -9.65 1.81 -7.09
C ASP A 80 -8.12 1.86 -6.96
N VAL A 81 -7.64 2.13 -5.73
CA VAL A 81 -6.21 2.14 -5.41
C VAL A 81 -5.96 1.50 -4.04
N VAL A 82 -4.92 0.67 -3.95
CA VAL A 82 -4.48 0.04 -2.70
C VAL A 82 -3.02 0.39 -2.44
N GLY A 83 -2.76 0.97 -1.26
CA GLY A 83 -1.41 1.24 -0.77
C GLY A 83 -0.92 0.15 0.17
N LEU A 84 0.19 -0.50 -0.17
CA LEU A 84 0.87 -1.51 0.64
C LEU A 84 2.05 -0.88 1.38
N SER A 85 1.97 -0.79 2.71
CA SER A 85 3.05 -0.26 3.55
C SER A 85 4.02 -1.36 3.94
N ALA A 86 5.10 -1.52 3.16
CA ALA A 86 6.13 -2.55 3.33
C ALA A 86 7.38 -1.95 4.00
N VAL A 87 7.41 -1.97 5.34
CA VAL A 87 8.41 -1.27 6.15
C VAL A 87 9.81 -1.88 6.04
N VAL A 88 9.91 -3.19 5.79
CA VAL A 88 11.18 -3.91 5.74
C VAL A 88 11.32 -4.78 4.48
N SER A 89 12.54 -5.10 4.11
CA SER A 89 12.83 -5.91 2.92
C SER A 89 12.25 -7.33 2.98
N THR A 90 12.11 -7.90 4.16
CA THR A 90 11.51 -9.23 4.38
C THR A 90 10.01 -9.28 4.05
N SER A 91 9.35 -8.12 3.91
CA SER A 91 7.96 -8.04 3.44
C SER A 91 7.77 -8.37 1.95
N TYR A 92 8.84 -8.64 1.18
CA TYR A 92 8.75 -8.86 -0.26
C TYR A 92 7.79 -9.98 -0.66
N LEU A 93 7.84 -11.13 0.00
CA LEU A 93 6.96 -12.26 -0.31
C LEU A 93 5.51 -11.92 -0.03
N GLN A 94 5.24 -11.17 1.04
CA GLN A 94 3.89 -10.71 1.37
C GLN A 94 3.38 -9.68 0.34
N VAL A 95 4.20 -8.73 -0.10
CA VAL A 95 3.82 -7.79 -1.17
C VAL A 95 3.50 -8.55 -2.45
N LYS A 96 4.30 -9.56 -2.82
CA LYS A 96 4.04 -10.41 -3.98
C LYS A 96 2.71 -11.16 -3.86
N ARG A 97 2.45 -11.77 -2.70
CA ARG A 97 1.19 -12.46 -2.38
C ARG A 97 0.00 -11.51 -2.48
N LEU A 98 0.04 -10.40 -1.73
CA LEU A 98 -1.05 -9.44 -1.62
C LEU A 98 -1.38 -8.78 -2.97
N SER A 99 -0.37 -8.31 -3.70
CA SER A 99 -0.58 -7.68 -5.00
C SER A 99 -1.25 -8.64 -5.99
N LYS A 100 -0.86 -9.93 -5.99
CA LYS A 100 -1.49 -10.97 -6.81
C LYS A 100 -2.96 -11.18 -6.44
N ILE A 101 -3.29 -11.26 -5.15
CA ILE A 101 -4.67 -11.43 -4.66
C ILE A 101 -5.52 -10.22 -5.07
N ILE A 102 -5.03 -9.00 -4.83
CA ILE A 102 -5.72 -7.77 -5.19
C ILE A 102 -6.03 -7.74 -6.69
N LYS A 103 -5.05 -8.01 -7.54
CA LYS A 103 -5.24 -8.04 -9.01
C LYS A 103 -6.13 -9.19 -9.48
N LYS A 104 -6.16 -10.31 -8.77
CA LYS A 104 -7.10 -11.42 -9.02
C LYS A 104 -8.55 -10.98 -8.79
N VAL A 105 -8.79 -10.20 -7.75
CA VAL A 105 -10.13 -9.66 -7.43
C VAL A 105 -10.55 -8.58 -8.43
N ASN A 106 -9.67 -7.63 -8.70
CA ASN A 106 -9.92 -6.57 -9.68
C ASN A 106 -8.61 -6.15 -10.36
N LYS A 107 -8.46 -6.51 -11.63
CA LYS A 107 -7.27 -6.18 -12.44
C LYS A 107 -7.03 -4.67 -12.60
N ASN A 108 -8.08 -3.88 -12.50
CA ASN A 108 -8.01 -2.42 -12.68
C ASN A 108 -7.60 -1.68 -11.39
N THR A 109 -7.61 -2.35 -10.24
CA THR A 109 -7.11 -1.74 -9.00
C THR A 109 -5.64 -1.38 -9.14
N ILE A 110 -5.28 -0.12 -8.90
CA ILE A 110 -3.89 0.33 -8.90
C ILE A 110 -3.24 -0.05 -7.58
N VAL A 111 -2.17 -0.84 -7.63
CA VAL A 111 -1.44 -1.31 -6.45
C VAL A 111 -0.17 -0.48 -6.28
N VAL A 112 -0.08 0.19 -5.15
CA VAL A 112 1.03 1.06 -4.78
C VAL A 112 1.81 0.44 -3.62
N CYS A 113 3.13 0.32 -3.73
CA CYS A 113 3.99 -0.14 -2.64
C CYS A 113 4.83 1.02 -2.11
N GLY A 114 4.84 1.19 -0.79
CA GLY A 114 5.69 2.15 -0.08
C GLY A 114 6.51 1.49 1.02
N GLY A 115 7.41 2.26 1.64
CA GLY A 115 8.30 1.80 2.71
C GLY A 115 9.67 1.35 2.19
N TYR A 116 10.53 0.86 3.09
CA TYR A 116 11.94 0.55 2.75
C TYR A 116 12.11 -0.55 1.69
N LEU A 117 11.12 -1.42 1.51
CA LEU A 117 11.15 -2.41 0.43
C LEU A 117 11.34 -1.76 -0.95
N THR A 118 10.87 -0.52 -1.13
CA THR A 118 10.98 0.18 -2.42
C THR A 118 12.40 0.62 -2.79
N ALA A 119 13.39 0.45 -1.90
CA ALA A 119 14.79 0.49 -2.29
C ALA A 119 15.13 -0.54 -3.37
N ALA A 120 14.37 -1.67 -3.42
CA ALA A 120 14.45 -2.69 -4.46
C ALA A 120 13.33 -2.54 -5.51
N ALA A 121 12.90 -1.32 -5.84
CA ALA A 121 11.75 -1.05 -6.71
C ALA A 121 11.78 -1.81 -8.04
N ASN A 122 12.97 -1.99 -8.66
CA ASN A 122 13.09 -2.76 -9.89
C ASN A 122 12.65 -4.22 -9.71
N THR A 123 13.00 -4.83 -8.59
CA THR A 123 12.58 -6.20 -8.27
C THR A 123 11.10 -6.26 -7.95
N VAL A 124 10.60 -5.33 -7.14
CA VAL A 124 9.18 -5.26 -6.77
C VAL A 124 8.33 -5.13 -8.03
N LEU A 125 8.58 -4.12 -8.85
CA LEU A 125 7.79 -3.84 -10.05
C LEU A 125 7.86 -4.97 -11.11
N LYS A 126 9.00 -5.66 -11.25
CA LYS A 126 9.16 -6.74 -12.26
C LYS A 126 8.70 -8.11 -11.80
N LYS A 127 8.59 -8.34 -10.49
CA LYS A 127 8.35 -9.69 -9.94
C LYS A 127 7.08 -9.80 -9.12
N THR A 128 6.32 -8.71 -9.03
CA THR A 128 5.02 -8.67 -8.34
C THR A 128 3.99 -7.96 -9.21
N GLU A 129 2.75 -7.87 -8.76
CA GLU A 129 1.67 -7.15 -9.45
C GLU A 129 1.52 -5.69 -8.94
N VAL A 130 2.60 -5.12 -8.41
CA VAL A 130 2.66 -3.72 -8.01
C VAL A 130 2.83 -2.84 -9.24
N ASP A 131 2.00 -1.80 -9.36
CA ASP A 131 2.05 -0.85 -10.47
C ASP A 131 2.99 0.32 -10.20
N ILE A 132 3.05 0.78 -8.95
CA ILE A 132 3.80 1.99 -8.54
C ILE A 132 4.57 1.71 -7.25
N CYS A 133 5.85 2.07 -7.20
CA CYS A 133 6.61 2.14 -5.96
C CYS A 133 6.78 3.60 -5.54
N VAL A 134 6.55 3.89 -4.25
CA VAL A 134 6.81 5.20 -3.64
C VAL A 134 8.14 5.15 -2.89
N VAL A 135 9.10 5.99 -3.30
CA VAL A 135 10.46 6.04 -2.75
C VAL A 135 10.60 7.27 -1.85
N GLY A 136 10.98 7.03 -0.61
CA GLY A 136 11.08 8.08 0.41
C GLY A 136 9.76 8.33 1.15
N ASN A 137 9.53 9.57 1.59
CA ASN A 137 8.30 9.94 2.31
C ASN A 137 7.10 9.91 1.38
N GLY A 138 6.03 9.29 1.83
CA GLY A 138 4.90 8.92 0.98
C GLY A 138 3.78 9.94 0.90
N GLU A 139 3.67 10.88 1.83
CA GLU A 139 2.46 11.70 2.02
C GLU A 139 2.09 12.49 0.77
N ILE A 140 3.06 13.26 0.24
CA ILE A 140 2.86 14.10 -0.96
C ILE A 140 2.67 13.22 -2.20
N ALA A 141 3.48 12.16 -2.33
CA ALA A 141 3.39 11.22 -3.44
C ALA A 141 2.04 10.49 -3.45
N TRP A 142 1.55 10.06 -2.28
CA TRP A 142 0.25 9.40 -2.14
C TRP A 142 -0.89 10.29 -2.64
N VAL A 143 -0.94 11.55 -2.18
CA VAL A 143 -1.94 12.53 -2.67
C VAL A 143 -1.81 12.76 -4.17
N GLY A 144 -0.59 12.85 -4.69
CA GLY A 144 -0.35 12.96 -6.14
C GLY A 144 -0.91 11.76 -6.91
N ILE A 145 -0.69 10.55 -6.40
CA ILE A 145 -1.25 9.32 -6.97
C ILE A 145 -2.78 9.33 -6.89
N LEU A 146 -3.37 9.71 -5.75
CA LEU A 146 -4.83 9.80 -5.61
C LEU A 146 -5.45 10.78 -6.61
N LYS A 147 -4.83 11.95 -6.82
CA LYS A 147 -5.26 12.92 -7.85
C LYS A 147 -5.21 12.31 -9.25
N TYR A 148 -4.09 11.66 -9.57
CA TYR A 148 -3.93 10.96 -10.84
C TYR A 148 -5.00 9.87 -11.05
N VAL A 149 -5.22 9.00 -10.04
CA VAL A 149 -6.20 7.91 -10.12
C VAL A 149 -7.61 8.47 -10.31
N LYS A 150 -7.97 9.55 -9.62
CA LYS A 150 -9.27 10.21 -9.77
C LYS A 150 -9.49 10.63 -11.22
N GLU A 151 -8.53 11.34 -11.82
CA GLU A 151 -8.60 11.76 -13.21
C GLU A 151 -8.58 10.59 -14.19
N TYR A 152 -7.79 9.56 -13.90
CA TYR A 152 -7.70 8.33 -14.71
C TYR A 152 -9.06 7.62 -14.79
N LEU A 153 -9.77 7.50 -13.68
CA LEU A 153 -11.11 6.91 -13.64
C LEU A 153 -12.14 7.71 -14.46
N GLU A 154 -12.01 9.04 -14.47
CA GLU A 154 -12.88 9.93 -15.25
C GLU A 154 -12.65 9.79 -16.77
N THR A 155 -11.46 9.42 -17.20
CA THR A 155 -11.13 9.27 -18.63
C THR A 155 -11.61 7.96 -19.24
N GLY A 156 -11.95 6.96 -18.43
CA GLY A 156 -12.32 5.62 -18.89
C GLY A 156 -11.20 4.85 -19.60
N ASN A 157 -9.96 5.32 -19.51
CA ASN A 157 -8.80 4.64 -20.09
C ASN A 157 -8.47 3.36 -19.31
N ASN A 158 -8.01 2.34 -20.03
CA ASN A 158 -7.60 1.06 -19.42
C ASN A 158 -6.07 0.94 -19.23
N LYS A 159 -5.31 1.99 -19.53
CA LYS A 159 -3.85 2.03 -19.44
C LYS A 159 -3.40 3.29 -18.71
N LEU A 160 -2.42 3.12 -17.82
CA LEU A 160 -1.81 4.24 -17.10
C LEU A 160 -1.04 5.14 -18.05
N ASP A 161 -1.28 6.45 -17.96
CA ASP A 161 -0.48 7.47 -18.64
C ASP A 161 0.80 7.70 -17.83
N ILE A 162 1.90 7.12 -18.31
CA ILE A 162 3.19 7.12 -17.64
C ILE A 162 3.75 8.54 -17.53
N ASP A 163 3.66 9.34 -18.58
CA ASP A 163 4.22 10.72 -18.60
C ASP A 163 3.47 11.63 -17.63
N LYS A 164 2.16 11.45 -17.51
CA LYS A 164 1.35 12.16 -16.54
C LYS A 164 1.66 11.71 -15.11
N LEU A 165 1.81 10.41 -14.91
CA LEU A 165 2.10 9.83 -13.60
C LEU A 165 3.49 10.22 -13.10
N LEU A 166 4.50 10.33 -13.98
CA LEU A 166 5.85 10.78 -13.64
C LEU A 166 5.94 12.27 -13.21
N LYS A 167 4.87 13.04 -13.35
CA LYS A 167 4.79 14.38 -12.74
C LYS A 167 4.66 14.30 -11.21
N VAL A 168 4.15 13.20 -10.69
CA VAL A 168 4.16 12.89 -9.24
C VAL A 168 5.59 12.56 -8.84
N LYS A 169 6.19 13.37 -7.98
CA LYS A 169 7.56 13.14 -7.48
C LYS A 169 7.59 12.06 -6.40
N GLY A 170 8.70 11.34 -6.31
CA GLY A 170 8.89 10.26 -5.33
C GLY A 170 8.36 8.91 -5.78
N ILE A 171 8.06 8.71 -7.06
CA ILE A 171 7.56 7.43 -7.54
C ILE A 171 8.52 6.76 -8.55
N THR A 172 8.40 5.44 -8.60
CA THR A 172 9.07 4.59 -9.57
C THR A 172 8.05 3.66 -10.21
N ILE A 173 8.11 3.53 -11.53
CA ILE A 173 7.21 2.71 -12.34
C ILE A 173 8.01 2.02 -13.46
N LEU A 174 7.40 1.04 -14.14
CA LEU A 174 7.92 0.51 -15.40
C LEU A 174 7.24 1.21 -16.59
N ASP A 175 8.02 1.54 -17.61
CA ASP A 175 7.45 1.97 -18.89
C ASP A 175 6.99 0.76 -19.75
N ASP A 176 6.40 1.05 -20.92
CA ASP A 176 5.92 0.03 -21.84
C ASP A 176 7.00 -0.96 -22.31
N ASN A 177 8.25 -0.56 -22.24
CA ASN A 177 9.40 -1.39 -22.57
C ASN A 177 10.00 -2.12 -21.35
N GLN A 178 9.25 -2.14 -20.23
CA GLN A 178 9.68 -2.73 -18.94
C GLN A 178 10.96 -2.08 -18.38
N LYS A 179 11.23 -0.82 -18.75
CA LYS A 179 12.34 -0.04 -18.19
C LYS A 179 11.86 0.76 -17.00
N LEU A 180 12.69 0.76 -15.97
CA LEU A 180 12.44 1.51 -14.76
C LEU A 180 12.50 3.01 -15.03
N LYS A 181 11.48 3.74 -14.59
CA LYS A 181 11.39 5.20 -14.63
C LYS A 181 11.23 5.72 -13.21
N PHE A 182 12.10 6.63 -12.83
CA PHE A 182 12.04 7.31 -11.54
C PHE A 182 11.71 8.78 -11.75
N SER A 183 10.70 9.29 -11.07
CA SER A 183 10.23 10.68 -11.22
C SER A 183 11.08 11.73 -10.47
N GLY A 184 12.17 11.30 -9.84
CA GLY A 184 12.96 12.11 -8.91
C GLY A 184 12.42 12.07 -7.49
N TYR A 185 13.23 12.47 -6.52
CA TYR A 185 12.83 12.47 -5.11
C TYR A 185 11.68 13.46 -4.86
N GLY A 186 10.74 13.03 -4.04
CA GLY A 186 9.62 13.86 -3.57
C GLY A 186 10.06 14.83 -2.48
N GLN A 187 9.19 15.79 -2.20
CA GLN A 187 9.35 16.68 -1.05
C GLN A 187 8.91 15.96 0.23
N THR A 188 9.58 16.26 1.33
CA THR A 188 9.20 15.82 2.67
C THR A 188 8.26 16.86 3.27
N LEU A 189 7.25 16.41 4.01
CA LEU A 189 6.43 17.33 4.80
C LEU A 189 7.29 18.04 5.85
N PRO A 190 7.09 19.34 6.07
CA PRO A 190 7.66 20.00 7.23
C PRO A 190 7.23 19.31 8.52
N GLY A 191 8.11 19.27 9.54
CA GLY A 191 7.79 18.59 10.80
C GLY A 191 6.52 19.08 11.50
N CYS A 192 6.14 20.34 11.31
CA CYS A 192 4.89 20.92 11.82
C CYS A 192 3.62 20.38 11.13
N GLU A 193 3.76 19.74 9.97
CA GLU A 193 2.66 19.13 9.21
C GLU A 193 2.53 17.61 9.50
N MET A 194 3.48 17.03 10.24
CA MET A 194 3.40 15.65 10.67
C MET A 194 2.34 15.49 11.75
N THR A 195 1.56 14.42 11.66
CA THR A 195 0.48 14.13 12.61
C THR A 195 0.85 13.03 13.57
N PHE A 196 0.25 13.10 14.76
CA PHE A 196 0.28 11.95 15.68
C PHE A 196 -0.58 10.81 15.13
N PRO A 197 -0.29 9.55 15.53
CA PRO A 197 -1.09 8.40 15.16
C PRO A 197 -2.55 8.60 15.56
N ASP A 198 -3.47 8.42 14.60
CA ASP A 198 -4.90 8.36 14.87
C ASP A 198 -5.26 6.93 15.28
N LEU A 199 -5.44 6.74 16.59
CA LEU A 199 -5.74 5.42 17.14
C LEU A 199 -7.15 4.93 16.81
N GLU A 200 -8.12 5.82 16.60
CA GLU A 200 -9.47 5.41 16.19
C GLU A 200 -9.46 4.90 14.74
N TYR A 201 -8.77 5.61 13.87
CA TYR A 201 -8.57 5.16 12.49
C TYR A 201 -7.86 3.80 12.42
N LEU A 202 -6.83 3.58 13.25
CA LEU A 202 -6.10 2.32 13.29
C LEU A 202 -6.92 1.14 13.83
N ARG A 203 -7.96 1.41 14.63
CA ARG A 203 -8.88 0.37 15.13
C ARG A 203 -9.96 -0.02 14.13
N SER A 204 -10.09 0.71 13.03
CA SER A 204 -11.09 0.44 11.98
C SER A 204 -10.64 -0.61 10.97
N GLY A 205 -9.39 -1.09 11.07
CA GLY A 205 -8.78 -2.06 10.17
C GLY A 205 -8.84 -3.51 10.63
#